data_eba12271258829440863620dcb0932b8
#
_entry.id   eba12271258829440863620dcb0932b8
#
_cell.length_a   1.000
_cell.length_b   1.000
_cell.length_c   1.000
_cell.angle_alpha   90.00
_cell.angle_beta   90.00
_cell.angle_gamma   90.00
#
_symmetry.space_group_name_H-M   'P 1'
#
loop_
_entity.id
_entity.type
_entity.pdbx_description
1 polymer ?
#
loop_
_entity_poly.entity_id
_entity_poly.type
_entity_poly.pdbx_seq_one_letter_code
_entity_poly.pdbx_strand_id
1 'polypeptide(L)'
;MPLGLHYNREPIYVNEGSFGNEEEPLLTVSIISQSVPTMKTHPAKPSVVSAYGALTTAAMVWGGSVVAQKVALGPFSPVETSVFRGLGALAILIPLWFWKEGGGKFSKNDWGIFCLLGLGVLGNHLLVLFGLQFIGAGSAGVIIGASPAITAFLSSLILKDVPFRVIWLGCVVSFIGVGVITGQSGMAGTGSNPVLGGVLVLSALVSWALYTIGCRRTMDRFSPLTVTWTTLMMSLLFEIPLLAMNHKMLVAGIDTVSLSGWVALVYVMVFATALGQQAWLYGVDGVGPSRAGIFGNLVPVSALFFSFVILGEPVGVREIGGVGLIVLGVWLVNKRA
;
A
#
# COMPACT_ATOMS: atom_id res chain seq x y z
N MET A 1 37.77 18.31 -1.79
CA MET A 1 37.11 18.74 -3.05
C MET A 1 35.81 19.41 -2.67
N PRO A 2 35.60 20.68 -2.98
CA PRO A 2 34.44 21.43 -2.50
C PRO A 2 33.24 21.22 -3.41
N LEU A 3 32.07 21.03 -2.76
CA LEU A 3 30.73 20.99 -3.36
C LEU A 3 30.36 22.36 -3.93
N GLY A 4 30.19 22.44 -5.24
CA GLY A 4 29.70 23.63 -5.93
C GLY A 4 28.20 23.82 -5.76
N LEU A 5 27.81 24.78 -4.95
CA LEU A 5 26.47 25.35 -4.90
C LEU A 5 26.28 26.33 -6.06
N HIS A 6 25.57 25.93 -7.11
CA HIS A 6 25.10 26.87 -8.13
C HIS A 6 23.88 27.62 -7.62
N TYR A 7 24.10 28.88 -7.27
CA TYR A 7 23.05 29.85 -6.96
C TYR A 7 22.62 30.52 -8.25
N ASN A 8 21.45 30.16 -8.79
CA ASN A 8 20.84 30.94 -9.87
C ASN A 8 20.18 32.19 -9.25
N ARG A 9 20.82 33.34 -9.39
CA ARG A 9 20.19 34.66 -9.17
C ARG A 9 19.58 35.10 -10.48
N GLU A 10 18.27 35.14 -10.57
CA GLU A 10 17.61 35.92 -11.62
C GLU A 10 17.72 37.41 -11.28
N PRO A 11 18.01 38.25 -12.28
CA PRO A 11 18.13 39.69 -12.06
C PRO A 11 16.74 40.31 -11.83
N ILE A 12 16.61 41.06 -10.75
CA ILE A 12 15.43 41.90 -10.49
C ILE A 12 15.54 43.12 -11.42
N TYR A 13 14.64 43.24 -12.38
CA TYR A 13 14.50 44.44 -13.18
C TYR A 13 13.86 45.54 -12.35
N VAL A 14 14.63 46.57 -12.03
CA VAL A 14 14.13 47.85 -11.48
C VAL A 14 13.70 48.70 -12.66
N ASN A 15 12.44 49.09 -12.72
CA ASN A 15 11.91 49.99 -13.73
C ASN A 15 12.27 51.43 -13.34
N GLU A 16 13.20 52.06 -14.03
CA GLU A 16 13.54 53.47 -13.82
C GLU A 16 12.43 54.34 -14.46
N GLY A 17 11.55 54.81 -13.59
CA GLY A 17 10.60 55.90 -13.90
C GLY A 17 11.20 57.24 -13.57
N SER A 18 11.13 58.20 -14.52
CA SER A 18 11.69 59.52 -14.63
C SER A 18 11.64 60.34 -13.32
N PHE A 19 12.79 61.01 -13.02
CA PHE A 19 12.95 61.97 -11.95
C PHE A 19 12.22 63.28 -12.23
N GLY A 20 11.33 63.70 -11.34
CA GLY A 20 10.88 65.04 -11.11
C GLY A 20 11.30 65.49 -9.72
N ASN A 21 11.93 66.67 -9.68
CA ASN A 21 12.41 67.31 -8.45
C ASN A 21 11.29 67.63 -7.49
N GLU A 22 11.38 67.18 -6.26
CA GLU A 22 10.86 67.86 -5.06
C GLU A 22 11.32 67.10 -3.80
N GLU A 23 11.81 67.85 -2.78
CA GLU A 23 12.30 67.35 -1.50
C GLU A 23 11.14 66.78 -0.63
N GLU A 24 11.15 65.50 -0.36
CA GLU A 24 10.30 64.91 0.66
C GLU A 24 11.12 63.97 1.60
N PRO A 25 10.70 63.85 2.89
CA PRO A 25 11.49 63.22 3.94
C PRO A 25 11.58 61.71 3.78
N LEU A 26 12.78 61.20 4.03
CA LEU A 26 13.13 59.77 4.05
C LEU A 26 12.16 58.94 4.91
N LEU A 27 11.17 58.31 4.26
CA LEU A 27 10.40 57.24 4.88
C LEU A 27 11.31 56.02 5.03
N THR A 28 11.68 55.74 6.26
CA THR A 28 12.37 54.48 6.62
C THR A 28 11.40 53.33 6.39
N VAL A 29 11.49 52.67 5.24
CA VAL A 29 10.76 51.44 4.99
C VAL A 29 11.39 50.36 5.87
N SER A 30 10.77 50.11 7.02
CA SER A 30 11.04 48.96 7.85
C SER A 30 10.63 47.72 7.05
N ILE A 31 11.61 47.05 6.44
CA ILE A 31 11.40 45.72 5.85
C ILE A 31 11.10 44.78 7.00
N ILE A 32 9.79 44.57 7.28
CA ILE A 32 9.33 43.47 8.10
C ILE A 32 9.72 42.21 7.31
N SER A 33 10.84 41.62 7.67
CA SER A 33 11.22 40.28 7.27
C SER A 33 10.14 39.34 7.81
N GLN A 34 9.04 39.21 7.04
CA GLN A 34 8.15 38.07 7.24
C GLN A 34 9.00 36.85 6.90
N SER A 35 9.35 36.08 7.93
CA SER A 35 9.93 34.77 7.78
C SER A 35 9.01 33.94 6.91
N VAL A 36 9.38 33.83 5.61
CA VAL A 36 8.76 32.87 4.70
C VAL A 36 8.83 31.54 5.40
N PRO A 37 7.69 30.86 5.65
CA PRO A 37 7.73 29.53 6.27
C PRO A 37 8.63 28.68 5.39
N THR A 38 9.77 28.22 5.93
CA THR A 38 10.65 27.28 5.24
C THR A 38 9.77 26.11 4.79
N MET A 39 9.52 26.02 3.49
CA MET A 39 8.96 24.82 2.90
C MET A 39 9.85 23.66 3.37
N LYS A 40 9.32 22.80 4.25
CA LYS A 40 9.99 21.55 4.59
C LYS A 40 10.24 20.86 3.24
N THR A 41 11.50 20.69 2.88
CA THR A 41 11.92 20.04 1.64
C THR A 41 11.19 18.71 1.56
N HIS A 42 10.48 18.48 0.45
CA HIS A 42 9.85 17.21 0.17
C HIS A 42 10.93 16.12 0.30
N PRO A 43 10.73 15.04 1.06
CA PRO A 43 11.74 14.00 1.17
C PRO A 43 12.13 13.50 -0.23
N ALA A 44 13.42 13.35 -0.47
CA ALA A 44 13.93 12.89 -1.75
C ALA A 44 13.24 11.56 -2.12
N LYS A 45 12.83 11.44 -3.40
CA LYS A 45 12.19 10.20 -3.87
C LYS A 45 13.10 8.99 -3.65
N PRO A 46 12.52 7.83 -3.29
CA PRO A 46 13.29 6.61 -3.10
C PRO A 46 14.12 6.25 -4.33
N SER A 47 15.33 5.73 -4.12
CA SER A 47 16.09 5.13 -5.21
C SER A 47 15.37 3.87 -5.74
N VAL A 48 15.57 3.53 -7.01
CA VAL A 48 14.96 2.33 -7.60
C VAL A 48 15.30 1.07 -6.81
N VAL A 49 16.55 0.95 -6.36
CA VAL A 49 17.02 -0.22 -5.57
C VAL A 49 16.30 -0.30 -4.23
N SER A 50 16.21 0.82 -3.50
CA SER A 50 15.49 0.85 -2.21
C SER A 50 13.99 0.62 -2.37
N ALA A 51 13.39 1.11 -3.46
CA ALA A 51 11.99 0.87 -3.79
C ALA A 51 11.71 -0.62 -4.06
N TYR A 52 12.58 -1.30 -4.84
CA TYR A 52 12.44 -2.74 -5.07
C TYR A 52 12.64 -3.56 -3.80
N GLY A 53 13.61 -3.21 -2.95
CA GLY A 53 13.78 -3.84 -1.64
C GLY A 53 12.52 -3.72 -0.78
N ALA A 54 11.92 -2.53 -0.73
CA ALA A 54 10.69 -2.29 0.03
C ALA A 54 9.49 -3.09 -0.52
N LEU A 55 9.32 -3.13 -1.86
CA LEU A 55 8.25 -3.91 -2.50
C LEU A 55 8.41 -5.42 -2.27
N THR A 56 9.64 -5.93 -2.34
CA THR A 56 9.93 -7.34 -2.03
C THR A 56 9.60 -7.64 -0.58
N THR A 57 10.02 -6.77 0.37
CA THR A 57 9.69 -6.92 1.79
C THR A 57 8.18 -6.92 2.02
N ALA A 58 7.44 -5.99 1.41
CA ALA A 58 5.98 -5.95 1.50
C ALA A 58 5.35 -7.26 1.00
N ALA A 59 5.78 -7.76 -0.16
CA ALA A 59 5.26 -9.00 -0.74
C ALA A 59 5.56 -10.23 0.14
N MET A 60 6.77 -10.33 0.69
CA MET A 60 7.16 -11.41 1.61
C MET A 60 6.28 -11.42 2.87
N VAL A 61 6.08 -10.28 3.45
CA VAL A 61 5.24 -10.12 4.66
C VAL A 61 3.77 -10.42 4.37
N TRP A 62 3.26 -9.96 3.23
CA TRP A 62 1.87 -10.21 2.86
C TRP A 62 1.58 -11.68 2.54
N GLY A 63 2.54 -12.43 2.02
CA GLY A 63 2.39 -13.87 1.84
C GLY A 63 2.08 -14.60 3.15
N GLY A 64 2.81 -14.29 4.20
CA GLY A 64 2.51 -14.82 5.55
C GLY A 64 1.18 -14.31 6.11
N SER A 65 0.76 -13.11 5.73
CA SER A 65 -0.46 -12.50 6.27
C SER A 65 -1.75 -13.17 5.81
N VAL A 66 -1.77 -13.83 4.64
CA VAL A 66 -2.96 -14.56 4.17
C VAL A 66 -3.31 -15.69 5.15
N VAL A 67 -2.30 -16.44 5.57
CA VAL A 67 -2.46 -17.51 6.58
C VAL A 67 -2.85 -16.91 7.94
N ALA A 68 -2.16 -15.85 8.37
CA ALA A 68 -2.44 -15.19 9.64
C ALA A 68 -3.87 -14.61 9.67
N GLN A 69 -4.36 -13.98 8.59
CA GLN A 69 -5.74 -13.50 8.50
C GLN A 69 -6.76 -14.65 8.62
N LYS A 70 -6.50 -15.81 8.00
CA LYS A 70 -7.37 -16.97 8.12
C LYS A 70 -7.43 -17.50 9.55
N VAL A 71 -6.32 -17.53 10.27
CA VAL A 71 -6.25 -17.90 11.70
C VAL A 71 -6.99 -16.86 12.55
N ALA A 72 -6.79 -15.58 12.31
CA ALA A 72 -7.47 -14.50 13.04
C ALA A 72 -8.99 -14.55 12.87
N LEU A 73 -9.51 -14.91 11.68
CA LEU A 73 -10.95 -15.07 11.44
C LEU A 73 -11.59 -16.23 12.25
N GLY A 74 -10.82 -17.07 12.92
CA GLY A 74 -11.34 -18.06 13.88
C GLY A 74 -12.04 -17.37 15.05
N PRO A 75 -11.33 -16.63 15.91
CA PRO A 75 -11.89 -15.91 17.05
C PRO A 75 -12.52 -14.55 16.67
N PHE A 76 -11.97 -13.83 15.69
CA PHE A 76 -12.42 -12.48 15.31
C PHE A 76 -13.37 -12.50 14.11
N SER A 77 -14.27 -11.55 14.06
CA SER A 77 -15.03 -11.26 12.83
C SER A 77 -14.16 -10.52 11.78
N PRO A 78 -14.58 -10.44 10.51
CA PRO A 78 -13.88 -9.64 9.50
C PRO A 78 -13.70 -8.17 9.92
N VAL A 79 -14.73 -7.56 10.49
CA VAL A 79 -14.68 -6.16 10.93
C VAL A 79 -13.75 -5.99 12.12
N GLU A 80 -13.84 -6.86 13.14
CA GLU A 80 -12.90 -6.84 14.28
C GLU A 80 -11.46 -7.02 13.82
N THR A 81 -11.19 -7.97 12.93
CA THR A 81 -9.85 -8.18 12.37
C THR A 81 -9.35 -6.92 11.66
N SER A 82 -10.20 -6.25 10.88
CA SER A 82 -9.85 -5.02 10.17
C SER A 82 -9.62 -3.84 11.12
N VAL A 83 -10.51 -3.64 12.10
CA VAL A 83 -10.38 -2.56 13.09
C VAL A 83 -9.12 -2.74 13.94
N PHE A 84 -8.90 -3.93 14.48
CA PHE A 84 -7.71 -4.16 15.32
C PHE A 84 -6.41 -4.04 14.55
N ARG A 85 -6.36 -4.54 13.30
CA ARG A 85 -5.17 -4.33 12.45
C ARG A 85 -4.90 -2.84 12.20
N GLY A 86 -5.94 -2.05 11.97
CA GLY A 86 -5.85 -0.60 11.77
C GLY A 86 -5.36 0.11 13.03
N LEU A 87 -5.98 -0.18 14.19
CA LEU A 87 -5.58 0.40 15.49
C LEU A 87 -4.12 0.11 15.83
N GLY A 88 -3.70 -1.17 15.70
CA GLY A 88 -2.33 -1.56 15.99
C GLY A 88 -1.31 -0.92 15.03
N ALA A 89 -1.65 -0.82 13.74
CA ALA A 89 -0.79 -0.14 12.79
C ALA A 89 -0.66 1.37 13.06
N LEU A 90 -1.77 2.05 13.39
CA LEU A 90 -1.76 3.48 13.74
C LEU A 90 -0.99 3.77 15.02
N ALA A 91 -1.06 2.86 16.02
CA ALA A 91 -0.28 2.97 17.24
C ALA A 91 1.24 2.99 16.99
N ILE A 92 1.70 2.44 15.87
CA ILE A 92 3.10 2.47 15.43
C ILE A 92 3.37 3.65 14.51
N LEU A 93 2.52 3.85 13.49
CA LEU A 93 2.78 4.80 12.41
C LEU A 93 2.64 6.25 12.86
N ILE A 94 1.69 6.57 13.76
CA ILE A 94 1.48 7.95 14.23
C ILE A 94 2.67 8.45 15.06
N PRO A 95 3.18 7.72 16.08
CA PRO A 95 4.40 8.11 16.79
C PRO A 95 5.60 8.22 15.86
N LEU A 96 5.76 7.29 14.92
CA LEU A 96 6.84 7.33 13.93
C LEU A 96 6.76 8.57 13.04
N TRP A 97 5.56 8.98 12.63
CA TRP A 97 5.34 10.19 11.86
C TRP A 97 5.70 11.45 12.64
N PHE A 98 5.26 11.56 13.90
CA PHE A 98 5.66 12.69 14.75
C PHE A 98 7.17 12.75 14.94
N TRP A 99 7.82 11.60 15.13
CA TRP A 99 9.27 11.55 15.32
C TRP A 99 10.04 11.94 14.05
N LYS A 100 9.63 11.44 12.87
CA LYS A 100 10.34 11.70 11.61
C LYS A 100 9.98 13.04 10.96
N GLU A 101 8.73 13.44 11.02
CA GLU A 101 8.21 14.58 10.26
C GLU A 101 7.79 15.75 11.16
N GLY A 102 7.76 15.54 12.47
CA GLY A 102 7.46 16.59 13.45
C GLY A 102 6.05 17.15 13.37
N GLY A 103 5.14 16.41 12.79
CA GLY A 103 3.77 16.85 12.54
C GLY A 103 3.59 17.60 11.22
N GLY A 104 2.36 17.89 10.85
CA GLY A 104 1.99 18.60 9.64
C GLY A 104 0.62 19.23 9.74
N LYS A 105 0.37 20.27 8.92
CA LYS A 105 -0.96 20.87 8.79
C LYS A 105 -1.57 20.39 7.49
N PHE A 106 -2.82 19.94 7.54
CA PHE A 106 -3.59 19.47 6.40
C PHE A 106 -4.74 20.43 6.13
N SER A 107 -4.97 20.75 4.86
CA SER A 107 -6.12 21.53 4.42
C SER A 107 -7.40 20.65 4.41
N LYS A 108 -8.56 21.29 4.32
CA LYS A 108 -9.83 20.55 4.16
C LYS A 108 -9.83 19.66 2.90
N ASN A 109 -9.22 20.13 1.81
CA ASN A 109 -9.11 19.36 0.58
C ASN A 109 -8.20 18.13 0.74
N ASP A 110 -7.13 18.22 1.54
CA ASP A 110 -6.24 17.09 1.82
C ASP A 110 -6.99 16.00 2.57
N TRP A 111 -7.81 16.37 3.57
CA TRP A 111 -8.67 15.43 4.28
C TRP A 111 -9.69 14.76 3.35
N GLY A 112 -10.24 15.48 2.37
CA GLY A 112 -11.11 14.91 1.34
C GLY A 112 -10.41 13.83 0.50
N ILE A 113 -9.15 14.08 0.10
CA ILE A 113 -8.33 13.12 -0.63
C ILE A 113 -8.03 11.90 0.25
N PHE A 114 -7.60 12.09 1.50
CA PHE A 114 -7.31 10.99 2.43
C PHE A 114 -8.56 10.16 2.73
N CYS A 115 -9.74 10.80 2.83
CA CYS A 115 -11.02 10.12 2.99
C CYS A 115 -11.32 9.21 1.78
N LEU A 116 -11.19 9.72 0.56
CA LEU A 116 -11.40 8.94 -0.66
C LEU A 116 -10.42 7.75 -0.76
N LEU A 117 -9.15 7.98 -0.44
CA LEU A 117 -8.14 6.92 -0.43
C LEU A 117 -8.37 5.93 0.72
N GLY A 118 -8.85 6.40 1.87
CA GLY A 118 -9.24 5.56 3.00
C GLY A 118 -10.38 4.60 2.66
N LEU A 119 -11.34 5.02 1.82
CA LEU A 119 -12.36 4.11 1.27
C LEU A 119 -11.74 3.00 0.39
N GLY A 120 -10.65 3.29 -0.32
CA GLY A 120 -9.90 2.28 -1.07
C GLY A 120 -9.23 1.26 -0.14
N VAL A 121 -8.66 1.68 0.98
CA VAL A 121 -8.11 0.79 2.02
C VAL A 121 -9.22 -0.04 2.66
N LEU A 122 -10.31 0.59 3.09
CA LEU A 122 -11.51 -0.05 3.65
C LEU A 122 -12.02 -1.16 2.73
N GLY A 123 -12.26 -0.81 1.46
CA GLY A 123 -12.75 -1.76 0.46
C GLY A 123 -11.83 -2.95 0.30
N ASN A 124 -10.51 -2.72 0.16
CA ASN A 124 -9.56 -3.83 0.06
C ASN A 124 -9.59 -4.72 1.31
N HIS A 125 -9.49 -4.13 2.51
CA HIS A 125 -9.39 -4.91 3.75
C HIS A 125 -10.66 -5.73 4.02
N LEU A 126 -11.82 -5.10 4.01
CA LEU A 126 -13.07 -5.79 4.33
C LEU A 126 -13.47 -6.80 3.25
N LEU A 127 -13.34 -6.44 1.97
CA LEU A 127 -13.74 -7.34 0.88
C LEU A 127 -12.88 -8.60 0.81
N VAL A 128 -11.55 -8.51 1.10
CA VAL A 128 -10.70 -9.70 1.25
C VAL A 128 -11.15 -10.55 2.43
N LEU A 129 -11.35 -9.96 3.62
CA LEU A 129 -11.73 -10.68 4.83
C LEU A 129 -13.11 -11.35 4.71
N PHE A 130 -14.08 -10.65 4.13
CA PHE A 130 -15.40 -11.25 3.83
C PHE A 130 -15.28 -12.32 2.74
N GLY A 131 -14.49 -12.12 1.69
CA GLY A 131 -14.23 -13.11 0.66
C GLY A 131 -13.65 -14.41 1.22
N LEU A 132 -12.70 -14.32 2.15
CA LEU A 132 -12.09 -15.46 2.84
C LEU A 132 -13.07 -16.28 3.69
N GLN A 133 -14.27 -15.78 4.00
CA GLN A 133 -15.30 -16.57 4.64
C GLN A 133 -15.96 -17.56 3.66
N PHE A 134 -16.02 -17.21 2.37
CA PHE A 134 -16.68 -17.97 1.33
C PHE A 134 -15.74 -18.85 0.50
N ILE A 135 -14.44 -18.53 0.45
CA ILE A 135 -13.43 -19.32 -0.29
C ILE A 135 -12.24 -19.68 0.60
N GLY A 136 -11.52 -20.72 0.19
CA GLY A 136 -10.26 -21.10 0.82
C GLY A 136 -9.14 -20.07 0.58
N ALA A 137 -8.13 -20.09 1.44
CA ALA A 137 -6.97 -19.20 1.31
C ALA A 137 -6.22 -19.44 -0.01
N GLY A 138 -6.12 -20.68 -0.48
CA GLY A 138 -5.54 -21.04 -1.78
C GLY A 138 -6.29 -20.36 -2.94
N SER A 139 -7.63 -20.48 -3.00
CA SER A 139 -8.45 -19.83 -4.04
C SER A 139 -8.31 -18.31 -3.99
N ALA A 140 -8.31 -17.71 -2.80
CA ALA A 140 -8.06 -16.28 -2.63
C ALA A 140 -6.67 -15.89 -3.17
N GLY A 141 -5.64 -16.69 -2.88
CA GLY A 141 -4.27 -16.50 -3.39
C GLY A 141 -4.20 -16.47 -4.92
N VAL A 142 -4.93 -17.39 -5.60
CA VAL A 142 -5.04 -17.39 -7.08
C VAL A 142 -5.61 -16.07 -7.58
N ILE A 143 -6.73 -15.63 -6.99
CA ILE A 143 -7.40 -14.40 -7.40
C ILE A 143 -6.49 -13.18 -7.10
N ILE A 144 -5.83 -13.16 -5.94
CA ILE A 144 -4.88 -12.11 -5.57
C ILE A 144 -3.71 -12.02 -6.57
N GLY A 145 -3.31 -13.13 -7.18
CA GLY A 145 -2.34 -13.17 -8.27
C GLY A 145 -2.75 -12.35 -9.51
N ALA A 146 -4.04 -12.01 -9.68
CA ALA A 146 -4.49 -11.09 -10.73
C ALA A 146 -4.23 -9.60 -10.41
N SER A 147 -3.84 -9.27 -9.16
CA SER A 147 -3.61 -7.89 -8.71
C SER A 147 -2.67 -7.08 -9.61
N PRO A 148 -1.52 -7.61 -10.07
CA PRO A 148 -0.64 -6.87 -10.96
C PRO A 148 -1.29 -6.51 -12.29
N ALA A 149 -2.05 -7.44 -12.88
CA ALA A 149 -2.75 -7.20 -14.14
C ALA A 149 -3.82 -6.10 -13.98
N ILE A 150 -4.61 -6.15 -12.90
CA ILE A 150 -5.62 -5.15 -12.59
C ILE A 150 -4.97 -3.78 -12.33
N THR A 151 -3.90 -3.74 -11.53
CA THR A 151 -3.19 -2.50 -11.21
C THR A 151 -2.54 -1.91 -12.46
N ALA A 152 -1.87 -2.70 -13.29
CA ALA A 152 -1.25 -2.26 -14.52
C ALA A 152 -2.29 -1.74 -15.53
N PHE A 153 -3.42 -2.45 -15.68
CA PHE A 153 -4.51 -2.05 -16.54
C PHE A 153 -5.08 -0.69 -16.12
N LEU A 154 -5.48 -0.54 -14.86
CA LEU A 154 -6.06 0.70 -14.35
C LEU A 154 -5.04 1.84 -14.35
N SER A 155 -3.77 1.57 -14.01
CA SER A 155 -2.71 2.58 -14.05
C SER A 155 -2.45 3.08 -15.47
N SER A 156 -2.41 2.19 -16.47
CA SER A 156 -2.21 2.57 -17.87
C SER A 156 -3.36 3.43 -18.41
N LEU A 157 -4.58 3.22 -17.93
CA LEU A 157 -5.75 4.05 -18.30
C LEU A 157 -5.73 5.42 -17.61
N ILE A 158 -5.37 5.47 -16.34
CA ILE A 158 -5.52 6.67 -15.48
C ILE A 158 -4.28 7.56 -15.53
N LEU A 159 -3.08 6.97 -15.46
CA LEU A 159 -1.80 7.71 -15.38
C LEU A 159 -1.07 7.79 -16.72
N LYS A 160 -1.30 6.84 -17.64
CA LYS A 160 -0.61 6.71 -18.93
C LYS A 160 0.92 6.69 -18.79
N ASP A 161 1.41 6.09 -17.70
CA ASP A 161 2.79 6.19 -17.21
C ASP A 161 3.78 5.22 -17.85
N VAL A 162 3.32 4.13 -18.46
CA VAL A 162 4.19 3.09 -19.02
C VAL A 162 3.63 2.45 -20.29
N PRO A 163 4.50 2.02 -21.26
CA PRO A 163 4.07 1.28 -22.43
C PRO A 163 3.35 -0.02 -22.08
N PHE A 164 2.09 -0.09 -22.44
CA PHE A 164 1.16 -1.17 -22.14
C PHE A 164 1.71 -2.58 -22.42
N ARG A 165 2.40 -2.77 -23.57
CA ARG A 165 2.85 -4.10 -24.02
C ARG A 165 3.86 -4.78 -23.09
N VAL A 166 4.76 -4.01 -22.48
CA VAL A 166 5.84 -4.56 -21.63
C VAL A 166 5.30 -5.06 -20.30
N ILE A 167 4.42 -4.25 -19.69
CA ILE A 167 3.79 -4.60 -18.41
C ILE A 167 2.90 -5.82 -18.58
N TRP A 168 2.08 -5.86 -19.63
CA TRP A 168 1.17 -6.98 -19.88
C TRP A 168 1.91 -8.30 -20.07
N LEU A 169 3.01 -8.33 -20.80
CA LEU A 169 3.77 -9.56 -20.99
C LEU A 169 4.28 -10.10 -19.63
N GLY A 170 4.88 -9.24 -18.80
CA GLY A 170 5.35 -9.65 -17.47
C GLY A 170 4.20 -10.07 -16.55
N CYS A 171 3.06 -9.35 -16.58
CA CYS A 171 1.87 -9.72 -15.81
C CYS A 171 1.31 -11.08 -16.24
N VAL A 172 1.19 -11.34 -17.55
CA VAL A 172 0.69 -12.62 -18.08
C VAL A 172 1.62 -13.76 -17.66
N VAL A 173 2.94 -13.62 -17.82
CA VAL A 173 3.91 -14.64 -17.41
C VAL A 173 3.83 -14.90 -15.90
N SER A 174 3.78 -13.86 -15.08
CA SER A 174 3.63 -13.99 -13.63
C SER A 174 2.27 -14.63 -13.24
N PHE A 175 1.19 -14.27 -13.92
CA PHE A 175 -0.14 -14.83 -13.67
C PHE A 175 -0.21 -16.32 -14.04
N ILE A 176 0.43 -16.75 -15.12
CA ILE A 176 0.58 -18.17 -15.46
C ILE A 176 1.33 -18.90 -14.33
N GLY A 177 2.42 -18.30 -13.80
CA GLY A 177 3.16 -18.85 -12.67
C GLY A 177 2.29 -19.03 -11.41
N VAL A 178 1.46 -18.03 -11.09
CA VAL A 178 0.46 -18.15 -9.99
C VAL A 178 -0.51 -19.28 -10.26
N GLY A 179 -1.05 -19.40 -11.49
CA GLY A 179 -1.97 -20.47 -11.88
C GLY A 179 -1.34 -21.86 -11.75
N VAL A 180 -0.05 -22.02 -12.10
CA VAL A 180 0.68 -23.30 -11.94
C VAL A 180 0.80 -23.68 -10.46
N ILE A 181 1.08 -22.72 -9.55
CA ILE A 181 1.20 -22.97 -8.11
C ILE A 181 -0.16 -23.33 -7.51
N THR A 182 -1.21 -22.59 -7.86
CA THR A 182 -2.49 -22.63 -7.17
C THR A 182 -3.50 -23.57 -7.84
N GLY A 183 -3.27 -23.98 -9.08
CA GLY A 183 -4.22 -24.73 -9.92
C GLY A 183 -4.60 -26.13 -9.43
N GLN A 184 -3.99 -26.63 -8.35
CA GLN A 184 -4.39 -27.87 -7.67
C GLN A 184 -4.81 -27.69 -6.21
N SER A 185 -4.59 -26.53 -5.63
CA SER A 185 -5.10 -26.22 -4.28
C SER A 185 -6.61 -26.00 -4.36
N GLY A 186 -7.30 -26.98 -4.94
CA GLY A 186 -8.73 -27.08 -5.12
C GLY A 186 -9.47 -25.74 -5.12
N MET A 187 -10.02 -25.34 -6.25
CA MET A 187 -11.19 -24.45 -6.28
C MET A 187 -12.37 -25.05 -5.48
N ALA A 188 -12.17 -26.23 -4.90
CA ALA A 188 -13.01 -26.84 -3.88
C ALA A 188 -12.87 -26.05 -2.57
N GLY A 189 -13.29 -24.78 -2.60
CA GLY A 189 -13.58 -24.03 -1.41
C GLY A 189 -14.70 -24.71 -0.67
N THR A 190 -14.45 -25.08 0.56
CA THR A 190 -15.46 -25.58 1.52
C THR A 190 -16.48 -24.50 1.89
N GLY A 191 -16.52 -23.38 1.14
CA GLY A 191 -17.40 -22.25 1.39
C GLY A 191 -18.78 -22.40 0.75
N SER A 192 -19.78 -21.82 1.40
CA SER A 192 -21.19 -21.89 0.98
C SER A 192 -21.49 -21.20 -0.37
N ASN A 193 -20.63 -20.28 -0.83
CA ASN A 193 -20.82 -19.54 -2.09
C ASN A 193 -19.47 -19.09 -2.70
N PRO A 194 -18.76 -19.98 -3.43
CA PRO A 194 -17.45 -19.66 -4.02
C PRO A 194 -17.47 -18.49 -5.01
N VAL A 195 -18.58 -18.31 -5.73
CA VAL A 195 -18.72 -17.20 -6.70
C VAL A 195 -18.73 -15.85 -5.96
N LEU A 196 -19.51 -15.76 -4.89
CA LEU A 196 -19.54 -14.53 -4.07
C LEU A 196 -18.15 -14.22 -3.47
N GLY A 197 -17.50 -15.22 -2.92
CA GLY A 197 -16.14 -15.07 -2.40
C GLY A 197 -15.15 -14.56 -3.44
N GLY A 198 -15.19 -15.14 -4.63
CA GLY A 198 -14.36 -14.72 -5.78
C GLY A 198 -14.62 -13.27 -6.20
N VAL A 199 -15.90 -12.89 -6.32
CA VAL A 199 -16.30 -11.50 -6.66
C VAL A 199 -15.84 -10.51 -5.60
N LEU A 200 -15.97 -10.84 -4.31
CA LEU A 200 -15.50 -9.98 -3.21
C LEU A 200 -13.99 -9.77 -3.28
N VAL A 201 -13.21 -10.82 -3.46
CA VAL A 201 -11.74 -10.69 -3.58
C VAL A 201 -11.35 -9.91 -4.83
N LEU A 202 -11.98 -10.15 -6.00
CA LEU A 202 -11.71 -9.33 -7.20
C LEU A 202 -12.03 -7.85 -6.99
N SER A 203 -13.16 -7.55 -6.33
CA SER A 203 -13.54 -6.17 -5.99
C SER A 203 -12.53 -5.52 -5.04
N ALA A 204 -11.98 -6.29 -4.09
CA ALA A 204 -10.91 -5.84 -3.22
C ALA A 204 -9.64 -5.45 -4.01
N LEU A 205 -9.29 -6.21 -5.04
CA LEU A 205 -8.12 -5.90 -5.88
C LEU A 205 -8.32 -4.64 -6.72
N VAL A 206 -9.52 -4.40 -7.23
CA VAL A 206 -9.87 -3.14 -7.90
C VAL A 206 -9.73 -1.97 -6.91
N SER A 207 -10.27 -2.11 -5.70
CA SER A 207 -10.16 -1.12 -4.64
C SER A 207 -8.70 -0.81 -4.28
N TRP A 208 -7.87 -1.85 -4.15
CA TRP A 208 -6.43 -1.72 -3.90
C TRP A 208 -5.68 -1.02 -5.03
N ALA A 209 -6.00 -1.35 -6.29
CA ALA A 209 -5.39 -0.73 -7.45
C ALA A 209 -5.72 0.76 -7.53
N LEU A 210 -6.98 1.13 -7.34
CA LEU A 210 -7.41 2.53 -7.30
C LEU A 210 -6.75 3.31 -6.15
N TYR A 211 -6.67 2.71 -4.96
CA TYR A 211 -5.93 3.27 -3.83
C TYR A 211 -4.46 3.52 -4.19
N THR A 212 -3.76 2.52 -4.71
CA THR A 212 -2.34 2.60 -5.06
C THR A 212 -2.07 3.69 -6.11
N ILE A 213 -2.94 3.79 -7.14
CA ILE A 213 -2.85 4.82 -8.18
C ILE A 213 -3.11 6.21 -7.59
N GLY A 214 -4.12 6.35 -6.75
CA GLY A 214 -4.44 7.61 -6.07
C GLY A 214 -3.32 8.07 -5.13
N CYS A 215 -2.73 7.15 -4.37
CA CYS A 215 -1.59 7.43 -3.51
C CYS A 215 -0.40 7.98 -4.29
N ARG A 216 -0.13 7.48 -5.51
CA ARG A 216 0.99 7.97 -6.33
C ARG A 216 0.92 9.47 -6.59
N ARG A 217 -0.27 9.99 -6.91
CA ARG A 217 -0.49 11.44 -7.10
C ARG A 217 -0.42 12.22 -5.79
N THR A 218 -0.90 11.62 -4.71
CA THR A 218 -0.91 12.25 -3.38
C THR A 218 0.51 12.35 -2.82
N MET A 219 1.37 11.39 -3.13
CA MET A 219 2.78 11.39 -2.74
C MET A 219 3.66 12.41 -3.48
N ASP A 220 3.13 13.14 -4.48
CA ASP A 220 3.80 14.34 -5.00
C ASP A 220 3.80 15.50 -3.98
N ARG A 221 2.91 15.47 -2.97
CA ARG A 221 2.78 16.50 -1.92
C ARG A 221 3.08 16.01 -0.52
N PHE A 222 2.88 14.74 -0.25
CA PHE A 222 2.99 14.12 1.07
C PHE A 222 3.94 12.93 1.04
N SER A 223 4.63 12.68 2.15
CA SER A 223 5.48 11.49 2.26
C SER A 223 4.65 10.21 2.23
N PRO A 224 5.24 9.06 1.82
CA PRO A 224 4.60 7.76 1.95
C PRO A 224 4.08 7.46 3.36
N LEU A 225 4.82 7.90 4.39
CA LEU A 225 4.42 7.71 5.78
C LEU A 225 3.16 8.50 6.13
N THR A 226 3.10 9.78 5.73
CA THR A 226 1.90 10.61 5.90
C THR A 226 0.69 10.00 5.20
N VAL A 227 0.84 9.56 3.94
CA VAL A 227 -0.25 8.95 3.18
C VAL A 227 -0.71 7.64 3.82
N THR A 228 0.23 6.80 4.29
CA THR A 228 -0.12 5.52 4.91
C THR A 228 -0.97 5.70 6.16
N TRP A 229 -0.50 6.51 7.15
CA TRP A 229 -1.24 6.63 8.40
C TRP A 229 -2.57 7.39 8.24
N THR A 230 -2.62 8.43 7.40
CA THR A 230 -3.86 9.20 7.18
C THR A 230 -4.94 8.36 6.51
N THR A 231 -4.60 7.57 5.50
CA THR A 231 -5.55 6.70 4.80
C THR A 231 -6.01 5.53 5.67
N LEU A 232 -5.13 4.95 6.49
CA LEU A 232 -5.51 3.95 7.50
C LEU A 232 -6.43 4.54 8.56
N MET A 233 -6.17 5.77 9.03
CA MET A 233 -7.04 6.45 9.98
C MET A 233 -8.42 6.70 9.38
N MET A 234 -8.50 7.15 8.13
CA MET A 234 -9.79 7.34 7.45
C MET A 234 -10.53 6.01 7.26
N SER A 235 -9.84 4.93 6.86
CA SER A 235 -10.42 3.59 6.80
C SER A 235 -11.02 3.18 8.14
N LEU A 236 -10.26 3.33 9.22
CA LEU A 236 -10.69 2.98 10.57
C LEU A 236 -11.93 3.75 11.02
N LEU A 237 -12.02 5.05 10.70
CA LEU A 237 -13.21 5.85 11.03
C LEU A 237 -14.47 5.32 10.36
N PHE A 238 -14.37 4.73 9.16
CA PHE A 238 -15.49 4.07 8.50
C PHE A 238 -15.75 2.66 9.02
N GLU A 239 -14.71 1.97 9.54
CA GLU A 239 -14.85 0.61 10.09
C GLU A 239 -15.47 0.56 11.47
N ILE A 240 -15.19 1.55 12.33
CA ILE A 240 -15.70 1.60 13.72
C ILE A 240 -17.23 1.47 13.79
N PRO A 241 -18.03 2.20 13.01
CA PRO A 241 -19.49 2.04 13.04
C PRO A 241 -19.95 0.63 12.64
N LEU A 242 -19.21 -0.05 11.78
CA LEU A 242 -19.53 -1.42 11.34
C LEU A 242 -19.30 -2.45 12.45
N LEU A 243 -18.48 -2.11 13.46
CA LEU A 243 -18.26 -2.98 14.62
C LEU A 243 -19.56 -3.27 15.37
N ALA A 244 -20.50 -2.32 15.42
CA ALA A 244 -21.80 -2.52 16.05
C ALA A 244 -22.60 -3.66 15.41
N MET A 245 -22.33 -3.97 14.14
CA MET A 245 -23.05 -5.00 13.36
C MET A 245 -22.25 -6.32 13.25
N ASN A 246 -20.95 -6.31 13.60
CA ASN A 246 -20.06 -7.44 13.35
C ASN A 246 -18.97 -7.54 14.42
N HIS A 247 -19.34 -8.05 15.59
CA HIS A 247 -18.53 -8.02 16.84
C HIS A 247 -18.48 -9.38 17.56
N LYS A 248 -17.96 -10.40 16.90
CA LYS A 248 -17.92 -11.78 17.38
C LYS A 248 -17.13 -11.93 18.70
N MET A 249 -15.90 -11.41 18.73
CA MET A 249 -15.01 -11.52 19.90
C MET A 249 -15.51 -10.65 21.06
N LEU A 250 -16.01 -9.44 20.78
CA LEU A 250 -16.52 -8.55 21.80
C LEU A 250 -17.73 -9.14 22.55
N VAL A 251 -18.52 -10.00 21.90
CA VAL A 251 -19.64 -10.73 22.53
C VAL A 251 -19.15 -11.97 23.27
N ALA A 252 -18.23 -12.74 22.66
CA ALA A 252 -17.71 -13.98 23.24
C ALA A 252 -16.78 -13.76 24.44
N GLY A 253 -16.12 -12.59 24.48
CA GLY A 253 -15.14 -12.23 25.50
C GLY A 253 -13.69 -12.49 25.05
N ILE A 254 -12.78 -11.65 25.56
CA ILE A 254 -11.36 -11.66 25.21
C ILE A 254 -10.68 -12.98 25.60
N ASP A 255 -11.14 -13.62 26.64
CA ASP A 255 -10.59 -14.88 27.19
C ASP A 255 -10.83 -16.07 26.25
N THR A 256 -11.75 -15.95 25.29
CA THR A 256 -12.04 -17.00 24.30
C THR A 256 -11.02 -17.04 23.16
N VAL A 257 -10.18 -16.02 23.04
CA VAL A 257 -9.20 -15.91 21.95
C VAL A 257 -7.95 -16.71 22.30
N SER A 258 -7.64 -17.70 21.46
CA SER A 258 -6.42 -18.50 21.59
C SER A 258 -5.15 -17.66 21.40
N LEU A 259 -4.03 -18.10 21.96
CA LEU A 259 -2.72 -17.48 21.75
C LEU A 259 -2.37 -17.35 20.25
N SER A 260 -2.68 -18.39 19.46
CA SER A 260 -2.46 -18.36 18.01
C SER A 260 -3.29 -17.27 17.31
N GLY A 261 -4.51 -17.02 17.77
CA GLY A 261 -5.36 -15.93 17.28
C GLY A 261 -4.73 -14.56 17.55
N TRP A 262 -4.22 -14.34 18.77
CA TRP A 262 -3.53 -13.10 19.12
C TRP A 262 -2.23 -12.91 18.34
N VAL A 263 -1.40 -13.94 18.23
CA VAL A 263 -0.13 -13.90 17.46
C VAL A 263 -0.43 -13.59 15.99
N ALA A 264 -1.44 -14.23 15.42
CA ALA A 264 -1.86 -13.96 14.04
C ALA A 264 -2.33 -12.52 13.86
N LEU A 265 -3.13 -11.99 14.80
CA LEU A 265 -3.60 -10.61 14.75
C LEU A 265 -2.44 -9.62 14.87
N VAL A 266 -1.51 -9.82 15.82
CA VAL A 266 -0.30 -8.99 15.98
C VAL A 266 0.56 -9.02 14.72
N TYR A 267 0.72 -10.18 14.09
CA TYR A 267 1.43 -10.28 12.81
C TYR A 267 0.77 -9.39 11.73
N VAL A 268 -0.55 -9.45 11.62
CA VAL A 268 -1.30 -8.64 10.64
C VAL A 268 -1.20 -7.15 10.96
N MET A 269 -1.26 -6.75 12.23
CA MET A 269 -1.12 -5.36 12.67
C MET A 269 0.26 -4.77 12.32
N VAL A 270 1.32 -5.42 12.78
CA VAL A 270 2.69 -4.88 12.76
C VAL A 270 3.32 -5.11 11.39
N PHE A 271 3.38 -6.35 10.96
CA PHE A 271 4.13 -6.69 9.75
C PHE A 271 3.32 -6.43 8.48
N ALA A 272 2.10 -6.92 8.38
CA ALA A 272 1.33 -6.80 7.16
C ALA A 272 0.78 -5.37 6.95
N THR A 273 0.31 -4.73 8.01
CA THR A 273 -0.35 -3.41 7.89
C THR A 273 0.64 -2.27 8.10
N ALA A 274 1.30 -2.15 9.27
CA ALA A 274 2.20 -1.02 9.51
C ALA A 274 3.43 -1.07 8.58
N LEU A 275 4.19 -2.14 8.61
CA LEU A 275 5.43 -2.25 7.82
C LEU A 275 5.16 -2.55 6.35
N GLY A 276 4.29 -3.49 6.04
CA GLY A 276 4.01 -3.93 4.67
C GLY A 276 3.39 -2.82 3.84
N GLN A 277 2.37 -2.12 4.35
CA GLN A 277 1.73 -1.03 3.62
C GLN A 277 2.64 0.19 3.47
N GLN A 278 3.43 0.51 4.51
CA GLN A 278 4.44 1.56 4.43
C GLN A 278 5.52 1.23 3.39
N ALA A 279 6.05 0.01 3.39
CA ALA A 279 7.04 -0.44 2.42
C ALA A 279 6.46 -0.44 0.99
N TRP A 280 5.20 -0.83 0.83
CA TRP A 280 4.51 -0.78 -0.45
C TRP A 280 4.42 0.65 -1.00
N LEU A 281 3.90 1.61 -0.22
CA LEU A 281 3.78 2.99 -0.68
C LEU A 281 5.14 3.65 -0.93
N TYR A 282 6.15 3.35 -0.11
CA TYR A 282 7.52 3.78 -0.35
C TYR A 282 8.04 3.26 -1.71
N GLY A 283 7.75 2.00 -2.03
CA GLY A 283 8.10 1.42 -3.32
C GLY A 283 7.33 2.05 -4.48
N VAL A 284 6.01 2.27 -4.32
CA VAL A 284 5.16 2.95 -5.32
C VAL A 284 5.64 4.37 -5.60
N ASP A 285 6.09 5.10 -4.58
CA ASP A 285 6.67 6.43 -4.76
C ASP A 285 7.94 6.40 -5.62
N GLY A 286 8.79 5.40 -5.44
CA GLY A 286 10.04 5.24 -6.18
C GLY A 286 9.88 4.79 -7.65
N VAL A 287 8.97 3.84 -7.93
CA VAL A 287 8.90 3.18 -9.25
C VAL A 287 7.54 3.29 -9.96
N GLY A 288 6.54 3.84 -9.31
CA GLY A 288 5.17 3.95 -9.82
C GLY A 288 4.33 2.70 -9.61
N PRO A 289 2.97 2.83 -9.68
CA PRO A 289 2.05 1.75 -9.33
C PRO A 289 2.10 0.57 -10.30
N SER A 290 2.31 0.81 -11.59
CA SER A 290 2.36 -0.25 -12.62
C SER A 290 3.52 -1.22 -12.40
N ARG A 291 4.70 -0.72 -12.07
CA ARG A 291 5.87 -1.55 -11.76
C ARG A 291 5.77 -2.17 -10.37
N ALA A 292 5.32 -1.41 -9.39
CA ALA A 292 5.09 -1.91 -8.05
C ALA A 292 4.09 -3.07 -8.04
N GLY A 293 3.01 -2.97 -8.82
CA GLY A 293 1.95 -3.98 -8.90
C GLY A 293 2.48 -5.41 -9.15
N ILE A 294 3.53 -5.56 -9.96
CA ILE A 294 4.09 -6.87 -10.31
C ILE A 294 4.70 -7.58 -9.11
N PHE A 295 5.23 -6.84 -8.15
CA PHE A 295 5.76 -7.42 -6.91
C PHE A 295 4.67 -8.13 -6.09
N GLY A 296 3.39 -7.80 -6.32
CA GLY A 296 2.25 -8.54 -5.76
C GLY A 296 2.27 -10.04 -6.10
N ASN A 297 2.87 -10.44 -7.23
CA ASN A 297 3.03 -11.86 -7.59
C ASN A 297 4.08 -12.59 -6.74
N LEU A 298 4.88 -11.89 -5.97
CA LEU A 298 5.75 -12.52 -4.98
C LEU A 298 4.99 -12.96 -3.72
N VAL A 299 3.76 -12.49 -3.53
CA VAL A 299 2.92 -12.90 -2.39
C VAL A 299 2.64 -14.41 -2.38
N PRO A 300 2.20 -15.06 -3.47
CA PRO A 300 2.08 -16.51 -3.51
C PRO A 300 3.41 -17.24 -3.28
N VAL A 301 4.52 -16.69 -3.80
CA VAL A 301 5.87 -17.27 -3.60
C VAL A 301 6.24 -17.28 -2.12
N SER A 302 6.04 -16.14 -1.45
CA SER A 302 6.32 -16.03 -0.01
C SER A 302 5.34 -16.86 0.82
N ALA A 303 4.07 -16.96 0.42
CA ALA A 303 3.10 -17.82 1.08
C ALA A 303 3.53 -19.30 1.05
N LEU A 304 4.03 -19.78 -0.09
CA LEU A 304 4.62 -21.12 -0.24
C LEU A 304 5.83 -21.31 0.68
N PHE A 305 6.74 -20.34 0.71
CA PHE A 305 7.90 -20.38 1.58
C PHE A 305 7.50 -20.50 3.06
N PHE A 306 6.56 -19.68 3.52
CA PHE A 306 6.08 -19.74 4.90
C PHE A 306 5.30 -21.02 5.19
N SER A 307 4.54 -21.57 4.23
CA SER A 307 3.86 -22.85 4.37
C SER A 307 4.85 -23.98 4.56
N PHE A 308 5.92 -24.02 3.76
CA PHE A 308 7.01 -24.99 3.90
C PHE A 308 7.72 -24.88 5.26
N VAL A 309 8.16 -23.66 5.64
CA VAL A 309 8.96 -23.44 6.85
C VAL A 309 8.15 -23.61 8.14
N ILE A 310 6.88 -23.13 8.16
CA ILE A 310 6.07 -23.09 9.38
C ILE A 310 5.17 -24.31 9.49
N LEU A 311 4.56 -24.76 8.37
CA LEU A 311 3.61 -25.86 8.36
C LEU A 311 4.25 -27.20 7.93
N GLY A 312 5.49 -27.20 7.43
CA GLY A 312 6.17 -28.39 6.94
C GLY A 312 5.56 -28.96 5.65
N GLU A 313 4.79 -28.17 4.91
CA GLU A 313 4.15 -28.60 3.65
C GLU A 313 5.23 -28.82 2.55
N PRO A 314 5.24 -29.99 1.86
CA PRO A 314 6.25 -30.27 0.86
C PRO A 314 6.10 -29.35 -0.37
N VAL A 315 7.24 -28.83 -0.87
CA VAL A 315 7.29 -28.04 -2.11
C VAL A 315 7.68 -28.96 -3.27
N GLY A 316 6.81 -29.11 -4.24
CA GLY A 316 7.03 -29.97 -5.42
C GLY A 316 7.63 -29.22 -6.62
N VAL A 317 7.88 -29.97 -7.70
CA VAL A 317 8.44 -29.40 -8.95
C VAL A 317 7.52 -28.34 -9.59
N ARG A 318 6.22 -28.44 -9.38
CA ARG A 318 5.24 -27.48 -9.92
C ARG A 318 5.33 -26.13 -9.22
N GLU A 319 5.45 -26.16 -7.91
CA GLU A 319 5.61 -24.97 -7.10
C GLU A 319 6.92 -24.23 -7.48
N ILE A 320 8.01 -24.96 -7.67
CA ILE A 320 9.29 -24.41 -8.11
C ILE A 320 9.15 -23.82 -9.53
N GLY A 321 8.49 -24.53 -10.45
CA GLY A 321 8.24 -24.03 -11.81
C GLY A 321 7.38 -22.76 -11.83
N GLY A 322 6.31 -22.73 -11.04
CA GLY A 322 5.46 -21.55 -10.91
C GLY A 322 6.19 -20.35 -10.32
N VAL A 323 7.02 -20.56 -9.28
CA VAL A 323 7.91 -19.52 -8.71
C VAL A 323 8.86 -18.99 -9.78
N GLY A 324 9.48 -19.88 -10.58
CA GLY A 324 10.35 -19.47 -11.68
C GLY A 324 9.65 -18.56 -12.70
N LEU A 325 8.41 -18.89 -13.09
CA LEU A 325 7.59 -18.05 -13.97
C LEU A 325 7.25 -16.69 -13.36
N ILE A 326 6.91 -16.64 -12.06
CA ILE A 326 6.62 -15.38 -11.36
C ILE A 326 7.87 -14.48 -11.36
N VAL A 327 9.02 -15.03 -10.97
CA VAL A 327 10.28 -14.28 -10.95
C VAL A 327 10.67 -13.80 -12.35
N LEU A 328 10.48 -14.64 -13.38
CA LEU A 328 10.73 -14.28 -14.77
C LEU A 328 9.80 -13.12 -15.21
N GLY A 329 8.51 -13.16 -14.87
CA GLY A 329 7.58 -12.08 -15.18
C GLY A 329 7.97 -10.75 -14.52
N VAL A 330 8.33 -10.78 -13.25
CA VAL A 330 8.85 -9.61 -12.52
C VAL A 330 10.13 -9.08 -13.18
N TRP A 331 11.05 -9.96 -13.55
CA TRP A 331 12.29 -9.59 -14.23
C TRP A 331 12.06 -8.96 -15.61
N LEU A 332 11.15 -9.53 -16.42
CA LEU A 332 10.83 -9.00 -17.76
C LEU A 332 10.35 -7.56 -17.72
N VAL A 333 9.54 -7.20 -16.72
CA VAL A 333 9.08 -5.81 -16.57
C VAL A 333 10.24 -4.90 -16.18
N ASN A 334 11.11 -5.35 -15.27
CA ASN A 334 12.20 -4.53 -14.76
C ASN A 334 13.33 -4.29 -15.78
N LYS A 335 13.58 -5.26 -16.69
CA LYS A 335 14.67 -5.16 -17.68
C LYS A 335 14.40 -4.14 -18.79
N ARG A 336 13.12 -3.85 -19.10
CA ARG A 336 12.73 -2.98 -20.22
C ARG A 336 12.12 -1.64 -19.77
N ALA A 337 12.13 -1.39 -18.49
CA ALA A 337 11.74 -0.15 -17.84
C ALA A 337 12.96 0.67 -17.45
#